data_acd00348cf946cfb3f907be0c13b9232
#
_entry.id   acd00348cf946cfb3f907be0c13b9232
#
_cell.length_a   1.000
_cell.length_b   1.000
_cell.length_c   1.000
_cell.angle_alpha   90.00
_cell.angle_beta   90.00
_cell.angle_gamma   90.00
#
_symmetry.space_group_name_H-M   'P 1'
#
loop_
_entity.id
_entity.type
_entity.pdbx_description
1 polymer ?
#
loop_
_entity_poly.entity_id
_entity_poly.type
_entity_poly.pdbx_seq_one_letter_code
_entity_poly.pdbx_strand_id
1 'polypeptide(L)'
;MSNEFKSLLPPNASQLLRDLEKTGSRLSFLEILNRYLRNPEKCPEHLLPWLGWALSVDVWNETWAESIRRNVIKASISVHRHKGTLGALKRALEAFEFDHVTIKEWFDYGGDPYTFRVFIEVVTEGFDINDLTEVQAVINQTKNVRSHLEMLRAFLCTTSETPRLGS
;
A
#
# COMPACT_ATOMS: atom_id res chain seq x y z
N MET A 1 21.64 17.80 -12.38
CA MET A 1 22.85 17.54 -13.18
C MET A 1 22.45 17.67 -14.63
N SER A 2 22.97 18.68 -15.35
CA SER A 2 22.73 18.84 -16.77
C SER A 2 23.40 17.70 -17.49
N ASN A 3 22.62 16.82 -18.09
CA ASN A 3 23.11 15.71 -18.89
C ASN A 3 23.57 16.29 -20.24
N GLU A 4 24.80 16.71 -20.28
CA GLU A 4 25.38 17.34 -21.46
C GLU A 4 25.69 16.25 -22.50
N PHE A 5 25.13 16.40 -23.72
CA PHE A 5 25.35 15.47 -24.82
C PHE A 5 26.82 15.50 -25.23
N LYS A 6 27.51 14.38 -25.08
CA LYS A 6 28.89 14.19 -25.53
C LYS A 6 28.89 13.37 -26.82
N SER A 7 29.33 13.97 -27.93
CA SER A 7 29.46 13.28 -29.21
C SER A 7 30.49 12.13 -29.14
N LEU A 8 30.12 11.00 -29.68
CA LEU A 8 30.98 9.81 -29.83
C LEU A 8 31.66 9.77 -31.25
N LEU A 9 31.29 10.69 -32.12
CA LEU A 9 31.85 10.76 -33.46
C LEU A 9 33.27 11.36 -33.46
N PRO A 10 34.11 10.95 -34.42
CA PRO A 10 35.45 11.51 -34.58
C PRO A 10 35.39 13.00 -35.00
N PRO A 11 36.46 13.79 -34.72
CA PRO A 11 36.49 15.25 -35.00
C PRO A 11 36.21 15.62 -36.46
N ASN A 12 36.54 14.75 -37.42
CA ASN A 12 36.34 14.95 -38.84
C ASN A 12 34.99 14.48 -39.36
N ALA A 13 34.05 14.07 -38.51
CA ALA A 13 32.71 13.66 -38.94
C ALA A 13 31.96 14.82 -39.60
N SER A 14 31.19 14.50 -40.65
CA SER A 14 30.38 15.47 -41.39
C SER A 14 29.27 16.04 -40.51
N GLN A 15 28.78 17.24 -40.85
CA GLN A 15 27.69 17.90 -40.11
C GLN A 15 26.43 17.01 -40.11
N LEU A 16 26.11 16.37 -41.20
CA LEU A 16 24.98 15.43 -41.32
C LEU A 16 25.05 14.32 -40.28
N LEU A 17 26.20 13.70 -40.07
CA LEU A 17 26.39 12.64 -39.07
C LEU A 17 26.22 13.18 -37.65
N ARG A 18 26.71 14.37 -37.39
CA ARG A 18 26.53 15.03 -36.08
C ARG A 18 25.06 15.33 -35.77
N ASP A 19 24.30 15.75 -36.80
CA ASP A 19 22.87 16.05 -36.61
C ASP A 19 22.07 14.77 -36.42
N LEU A 20 22.41 13.67 -37.09
CA LEU A 20 21.82 12.34 -36.88
C LEU A 20 22.15 11.82 -35.47
N GLU A 21 23.41 11.92 -35.04
CA GLU A 21 23.81 11.53 -33.67
C GLU A 21 23.05 12.31 -32.63
N LYS A 22 22.97 13.66 -32.78
CA LYS A 22 22.21 14.52 -31.87
C LYS A 22 20.72 14.18 -31.82
N THR A 23 20.14 13.81 -32.94
CA THR A 23 18.74 13.37 -33.01
C THR A 23 18.55 12.03 -32.30
N GLY A 24 19.43 11.06 -32.53
CA GLY A 24 19.41 9.75 -31.88
C GLY A 24 19.71 9.81 -30.39
N SER A 25 20.54 10.75 -29.93
CA SER A 25 20.91 10.90 -28.52
C SER A 25 19.74 11.22 -27.60
N ARG A 26 18.62 11.74 -28.14
CA ARG A 26 17.39 11.97 -27.37
C ARG A 26 16.88 10.70 -26.71
N LEU A 27 17.11 9.54 -27.30
CA LEU A 27 16.72 8.24 -26.71
C LEU A 27 17.50 7.93 -25.43
N SER A 28 18.73 8.43 -25.30
CA SER A 28 19.56 8.23 -24.11
C SER A 28 19.08 9.04 -22.90
N PHE A 29 18.25 10.05 -23.13
CA PHE A 29 17.68 10.89 -22.08
C PHE A 29 16.28 10.43 -21.61
N LEU A 30 15.71 9.41 -22.27
CA LEU A 30 14.44 8.86 -21.84
C LEU A 30 14.63 8.11 -20.52
N GLU A 31 13.83 8.49 -19.54
CA GLU A 31 13.80 7.78 -18.27
C GLU A 31 13.19 6.38 -18.46
N ILE A 32 13.97 5.34 -18.18
CA ILE A 32 13.51 3.96 -18.28
C ILE A 32 12.80 3.58 -16.98
N LEU A 33 11.50 3.80 -16.95
CA LEU A 33 10.66 3.50 -15.77
C LEU A 33 10.46 2.00 -15.54
N ASN A 34 10.74 1.14 -16.51
CA ASN A 34 10.48 -0.30 -16.46
C ASN A 34 11.07 -0.98 -15.22
N ARG A 35 12.23 -0.50 -14.73
CA ARG A 35 12.86 -1.00 -13.50
C ARG A 35 12.02 -0.76 -12.27
N TYR A 36 11.24 0.32 -12.26
CA TYR A 36 10.50 0.79 -11.09
C TYR A 36 9.03 0.37 -11.10
N LEU A 37 8.48 0.00 -12.26
CA LEU A 37 7.07 -0.31 -12.43
C LEU A 37 6.57 -1.42 -11.49
N ARG A 38 7.42 -2.40 -11.17
CA ARG A 38 7.06 -3.53 -10.30
C ARG A 38 7.43 -3.32 -8.84
N ASN A 39 8.02 -2.18 -8.49
CA ASN A 39 8.39 -1.87 -7.12
C ASN A 39 7.34 -0.92 -6.51
N PRO A 40 6.57 -1.35 -5.49
CA PRO A 40 5.55 -0.51 -4.87
C PRO A 40 6.08 0.83 -4.32
N GLU A 41 7.35 0.85 -3.87
CA GLU A 41 7.96 2.05 -3.28
C GLU A 41 8.42 3.07 -4.32
N LYS A 42 8.81 2.60 -5.53
CA LYS A 42 9.42 3.45 -6.58
C LYS A 42 8.50 3.65 -7.80
N CYS A 43 7.40 2.93 -7.87
CA CYS A 43 6.42 3.08 -8.93
C CYS A 43 5.85 4.50 -8.92
N PRO A 44 5.76 5.19 -10.07
CA PRO A 44 5.07 6.47 -10.16
C PRO A 44 3.62 6.36 -9.66
N GLU A 45 3.15 7.38 -8.94
CA GLU A 45 1.83 7.36 -8.29
C GLU A 45 0.69 7.05 -9.27
N HIS A 46 0.69 7.68 -10.45
CA HIS A 46 -0.34 7.48 -11.48
C HIS A 46 -0.37 6.05 -12.06
N LEU A 47 0.65 5.22 -11.80
CA LEU A 47 0.72 3.82 -12.22
C LEU A 47 0.40 2.83 -11.08
N LEU A 48 0.20 3.30 -9.85
CA LEU A 48 -0.15 2.44 -8.72
C LEU A 48 -1.44 1.63 -8.95
N PRO A 49 -2.52 2.16 -9.54
CA PRO A 49 -3.72 1.37 -9.83
C PRO A 49 -3.42 0.17 -10.74
N TRP A 50 -2.59 0.37 -11.76
CA TRP A 50 -2.17 -0.70 -12.66
C TRP A 50 -1.31 -1.76 -11.97
N LEU A 51 -0.41 -1.32 -11.08
CA LEU A 51 0.39 -2.24 -10.28
C LEU A 51 -0.47 -3.02 -9.28
N GLY A 52 -1.44 -2.37 -8.64
CA GLY A 52 -2.42 -3.01 -7.76
C GLY A 52 -3.23 -4.08 -8.51
N TRP A 53 -3.73 -3.76 -9.70
CA TRP A 53 -4.41 -4.71 -10.56
C TRP A 53 -3.51 -5.90 -10.95
N ALA A 54 -2.25 -5.62 -11.37
CA ALA A 54 -1.30 -6.64 -11.75
C ALA A 54 -0.92 -7.61 -10.60
N LEU A 55 -0.99 -7.14 -9.36
CA LEU A 55 -0.75 -7.95 -8.15
C LEU A 55 -2.05 -8.45 -7.51
N SER A 56 -3.18 -8.29 -8.22
CA SER A 56 -4.51 -8.79 -7.81
C SER A 56 -4.94 -8.28 -6.43
N VAL A 57 -4.71 -7.01 -6.14
CA VAL A 57 -5.21 -6.40 -4.90
C VAL A 57 -6.73 -6.51 -4.84
N ASP A 58 -7.26 -7.14 -3.79
CA ASP A 58 -8.69 -7.48 -3.67
C ASP A 58 -9.58 -6.23 -3.49
N VAL A 59 -9.11 -5.25 -2.72
CA VAL A 59 -9.85 -4.00 -2.45
C VAL A 59 -8.94 -2.84 -2.80
N TRP A 60 -9.44 -1.91 -3.60
CA TRP A 60 -8.71 -0.73 -4.03
C TRP A 60 -9.60 0.50 -3.98
N ASN A 61 -9.07 1.59 -3.43
CA ASN A 61 -9.72 2.90 -3.47
C ASN A 61 -8.67 3.97 -3.85
N GLU A 62 -9.00 4.78 -4.84
CA GLU A 62 -8.14 5.88 -5.31
C GLU A 62 -8.05 7.04 -4.32
N THR A 63 -9.02 7.15 -3.41
CA THR A 63 -9.05 8.21 -2.39
C THR A 63 -8.10 7.94 -1.23
N TRP A 64 -7.57 6.72 -1.08
CA TRP A 64 -6.60 6.40 -0.03
C TRP A 64 -5.32 7.21 -0.18
N ALA A 65 -4.71 7.54 0.94
CA ALA A 65 -3.38 8.14 0.95
C ALA A 65 -2.39 7.30 0.14
N GLU A 66 -1.43 7.94 -0.49
CA GLU A 66 -0.43 7.26 -1.33
C GLU A 66 0.33 6.19 -0.53
N SER A 67 0.66 6.46 0.74
CA SER A 67 1.31 5.51 1.65
C SER A 67 0.50 4.22 1.81
N ILE A 68 -0.80 4.33 2.08
CA ILE A 68 -1.71 3.18 2.22
C ILE A 68 -1.77 2.39 0.92
N ARG A 69 -1.95 3.07 -0.23
CA ARG A 69 -1.98 2.40 -1.55
C ARG A 69 -0.70 1.59 -1.81
N ARG A 70 0.46 2.13 -1.47
CA ARG A 70 1.76 1.45 -1.60
C ARG A 70 1.89 0.27 -0.64
N ASN A 71 1.47 0.42 0.61
CA ASN A 71 1.51 -0.63 1.62
C ASN A 71 0.58 -1.80 1.27
N VAL A 72 -0.63 -1.53 0.80
CA VAL A 72 -1.58 -2.54 0.35
C VAL A 72 -1.01 -3.37 -0.81
N ILE A 73 -0.40 -2.70 -1.80
CA ILE A 73 0.29 -3.38 -2.91
C ILE A 73 1.45 -4.24 -2.40
N LYS A 74 2.25 -3.71 -1.48
CA LYS A 74 3.40 -4.42 -0.88
C LYS A 74 2.96 -5.67 -0.11
N ALA A 75 1.86 -5.58 0.62
CA ALA A 75 1.31 -6.68 1.42
C ALA A 75 0.61 -7.76 0.56
N SER A 76 0.09 -7.41 -0.62
CA SER A 76 -0.80 -8.25 -1.43
C SER A 76 -0.28 -9.67 -1.65
N ILE A 77 0.96 -9.85 -2.08
CA ILE A 77 1.55 -11.18 -2.35
C ILE A 77 1.58 -12.04 -1.08
N SER A 78 1.95 -11.43 0.06
CA SER A 78 2.01 -12.15 1.35
C SER A 78 0.61 -12.52 1.84
N VAL A 79 -0.36 -11.62 1.68
CA VAL A 79 -1.76 -11.85 2.02
C VAL A 79 -2.34 -12.99 1.18
N HIS A 80 -2.13 -12.96 -0.14
CA HIS A 80 -2.64 -14.03 -1.04
C HIS A 80 -2.06 -15.41 -0.73
N ARG A 81 -0.77 -15.49 -0.39
CA ARG A 81 -0.15 -16.77 -0.04
C ARG A 81 -0.73 -17.41 1.22
N HIS A 82 -1.25 -16.63 2.13
CA HIS A 82 -1.74 -17.09 3.43
C HIS A 82 -3.22 -16.72 3.66
N LYS A 83 -3.95 -16.43 2.60
CA LYS A 83 -5.38 -16.05 2.65
C LYS A 83 -6.18 -17.06 3.47
N GLY A 84 -7.10 -16.57 4.30
CA GLY A 84 -7.88 -17.41 5.22
C GLY A 84 -7.20 -17.69 6.58
N THR A 85 -6.01 -17.16 6.83
CA THR A 85 -5.36 -17.24 8.14
C THR A 85 -5.45 -15.93 8.91
N LEU A 86 -5.38 -16.01 10.24
CA LEU A 86 -5.29 -14.83 11.14
C LEU A 86 -4.10 -13.92 10.79
N GLY A 87 -2.96 -14.52 10.46
CA GLY A 87 -1.77 -13.77 10.07
C GLY A 87 -1.92 -13.00 8.77
N ALA A 88 -2.68 -13.53 7.79
CA ALA A 88 -2.98 -12.80 6.56
C ALA A 88 -3.92 -11.63 6.82
N LEU A 89 -4.96 -11.86 7.66
CA LEU A 89 -5.89 -10.82 8.04
C LEU A 89 -5.19 -9.67 8.78
N LYS A 90 -4.32 -10.01 9.74
CA LYS A 90 -3.53 -8.99 10.45
C LYS A 90 -2.66 -8.17 9.52
N ARG A 91 -1.90 -8.82 8.61
CA ARG A 91 -1.07 -8.11 7.61
C ARG A 91 -1.88 -7.22 6.66
N ALA A 92 -3.08 -7.68 6.26
CA ALA A 92 -3.94 -6.88 5.40
C ALA A 92 -4.41 -5.60 6.11
N LEU A 93 -4.72 -5.69 7.40
CA LEU A 93 -5.13 -4.53 8.21
C LEU A 93 -3.95 -3.62 8.57
N GLU A 94 -2.77 -4.17 8.88
CA GLU A 94 -1.55 -3.40 9.11
C GLU A 94 -1.14 -2.53 7.92
N ALA A 95 -1.52 -2.93 6.68
CA ALA A 95 -1.26 -2.12 5.49
C ALA A 95 -2.01 -0.78 5.47
N PHE A 96 -3.07 -0.64 6.27
CA PHE A 96 -3.82 0.61 6.44
C PHE A 96 -3.22 1.56 7.48
N GLU A 97 -2.03 1.27 7.99
CA GLU A 97 -1.33 2.12 8.97
C GLU A 97 -2.10 2.33 10.28
N PHE A 98 -2.89 1.34 10.70
CA PHE A 98 -3.49 1.36 12.04
C PHE A 98 -2.42 1.09 13.11
N ASP A 99 -2.46 1.83 14.22
CA ASP A 99 -1.46 1.74 15.27
C ASP A 99 -1.47 0.37 15.96
N HIS A 100 -2.66 -0.16 16.20
CA HIS A 100 -2.79 -1.48 16.78
C HIS A 100 -4.02 -2.22 16.26
N VAL A 101 -3.82 -3.49 15.85
CA VAL A 101 -4.91 -4.37 15.40
C VAL A 101 -4.95 -5.61 16.28
N THR A 102 -6.02 -5.77 17.03
CA THR A 102 -6.26 -6.94 17.86
C THR A 102 -7.42 -7.75 17.29
N ILE A 103 -7.16 -9.04 17.04
CA ILE A 103 -8.16 -9.99 16.57
C ILE A 103 -8.36 -11.02 17.67
N LYS A 104 -9.61 -11.20 18.11
CA LYS A 104 -9.99 -12.21 19.11
C LYS A 104 -10.88 -13.26 18.45
N GLU A 105 -10.50 -14.52 18.59
CA GLU A 105 -11.31 -15.64 18.12
C GLU A 105 -12.34 -16.06 19.17
N TRP A 106 -13.38 -16.76 18.74
CA TRP A 106 -14.54 -17.16 19.57
C TRP A 106 -14.15 -17.80 20.91
N PHE A 107 -13.06 -18.58 20.95
CA PHE A 107 -12.60 -19.25 22.17
C PHE A 107 -11.93 -18.27 23.17
N ASP A 108 -11.46 -17.08 22.73
CA ASP A 108 -10.85 -16.07 23.60
C ASP A 108 -11.88 -15.29 24.41
N TYR A 109 -13.13 -15.21 23.94
CA TYR A 109 -14.20 -14.45 24.59
C TYR A 109 -15.47 -15.28 24.85
N GLY A 110 -15.45 -16.60 24.60
CA GLY A 110 -16.59 -17.49 24.86
C GLY A 110 -17.78 -17.23 23.93
N GLY A 111 -17.53 -16.85 22.68
CA GLY A 111 -18.56 -16.61 21.67
C GLY A 111 -19.00 -17.88 20.93
N ASP A 112 -19.87 -17.69 19.93
CA ASP A 112 -20.33 -18.78 19.09
C ASP A 112 -19.17 -19.34 18.23
N PRO A 113 -19.13 -20.65 17.98
CA PRO A 113 -18.09 -21.27 17.17
C PRO A 113 -17.94 -20.60 15.79
N TYR A 114 -16.69 -20.42 15.37
CA TYR A 114 -16.32 -19.80 14.08
C TYR A 114 -16.60 -18.29 13.99
N THR A 115 -16.84 -17.61 15.10
CA THR A 115 -16.91 -16.14 15.12
C THR A 115 -15.58 -15.51 15.54
N PHE A 116 -15.37 -14.27 15.17
CA PHE A 116 -14.22 -13.49 15.59
C PHE A 116 -14.58 -12.00 15.69
N ARG A 117 -13.83 -11.27 16.52
CA ARG A 117 -13.97 -9.85 16.73
C ARG A 117 -12.68 -9.14 16.36
N VAL A 118 -12.80 -7.98 15.73
CA VAL A 118 -11.66 -7.13 15.32
C VAL A 118 -11.75 -5.81 16.06
N PHE A 119 -10.66 -5.43 16.70
CA PHE A 119 -10.49 -4.16 17.39
C PHE A 119 -9.32 -3.43 16.73
N ILE A 120 -9.56 -2.18 16.36
CA ILE A 120 -8.60 -1.32 15.67
C ILE A 120 -8.40 -0.07 16.52
N GLU A 121 -7.15 0.26 16.82
CA GLU A 121 -6.78 1.51 17.46
C GLU A 121 -6.28 2.47 16.38
N VAL A 122 -6.88 3.65 16.36
CA VAL A 122 -6.57 4.71 15.39
C VAL A 122 -6.18 5.97 16.17
N VAL A 123 -4.98 6.46 15.93
CA VAL A 123 -4.48 7.72 16.54
C VAL A 123 -4.69 8.90 15.59
N THR A 124 -4.91 8.63 14.32
CA THR A 124 -5.02 9.68 13.28
C THR A 124 -6.39 10.37 13.33
N GLU A 125 -6.39 11.68 13.46
CA GLU A 125 -7.58 12.51 13.26
C GLU A 125 -8.04 12.40 11.81
N GLY A 126 -9.30 12.00 11.57
CA GLY A 126 -9.88 11.93 10.24
C GLY A 126 -10.36 10.54 9.79
N PHE A 127 -10.37 9.54 10.68
CA PHE A 127 -10.98 8.24 10.41
C PHE A 127 -12.51 8.39 10.35
N ASP A 128 -13.10 8.08 9.18
CA ASP A 128 -14.53 8.21 8.93
C ASP A 128 -15.24 6.84 8.95
N ILE A 129 -16.57 6.88 9.04
CA ILE A 129 -17.43 5.68 8.96
C ILE A 129 -17.25 4.95 7.63
N ASN A 130 -16.95 5.67 6.56
CA ASN A 130 -16.67 5.08 5.25
C ASN A 130 -15.42 4.17 5.29
N ASP A 131 -14.42 4.54 6.09
CA ASP A 131 -13.20 3.75 6.24
C ASP A 131 -13.50 2.38 6.90
N LEU A 132 -14.48 2.34 7.82
CA LEU A 132 -14.94 1.07 8.43
C LEU A 132 -15.56 0.12 7.42
N THR A 133 -16.31 0.63 6.45
CA THR A 133 -16.90 -0.23 5.39
C THR A 133 -15.84 -0.81 4.48
N GLU A 134 -14.80 -0.06 4.18
CA GLU A 134 -13.65 -0.52 3.40
C GLU A 134 -12.84 -1.57 4.16
N VAL A 135 -12.56 -1.30 5.44
CA VAL A 135 -11.91 -2.27 6.33
C VAL A 135 -12.72 -3.57 6.42
N GLN A 136 -14.04 -3.48 6.54
CA GLN A 136 -14.92 -4.64 6.54
C GLN A 136 -14.85 -5.41 5.22
N ALA A 137 -14.75 -4.72 4.08
CA ALA A 137 -14.57 -5.34 2.77
C ALA A 137 -13.25 -6.12 2.71
N VAL A 138 -12.15 -5.53 3.19
CA VAL A 138 -10.83 -6.19 3.28
C VAL A 138 -10.88 -7.42 4.17
N ILE A 139 -11.53 -7.33 5.34
CA ILE A 139 -11.71 -8.46 6.25
C ILE A 139 -12.47 -9.59 5.54
N ASN A 140 -13.57 -9.28 4.87
CA ASN A 140 -14.40 -10.26 4.19
C ASN A 140 -13.67 -10.97 3.05
N GLN A 141 -12.78 -10.26 2.34
CA GLN A 141 -11.97 -10.84 1.27
C GLN A 141 -10.80 -11.67 1.77
N THR A 142 -10.30 -11.40 2.98
CA THR A 142 -9.09 -12.03 3.51
C THR A 142 -9.38 -13.16 4.49
N LYS A 143 -10.52 -13.11 5.21
CA LYS A 143 -10.90 -14.11 6.23
C LYS A 143 -11.13 -15.50 5.65
N ASN A 144 -11.14 -16.50 6.52
CA ASN A 144 -11.61 -17.84 6.16
C ASN A 144 -13.12 -17.81 5.84
N VAL A 145 -13.53 -18.58 4.86
CA VAL A 145 -14.95 -18.68 4.43
C VAL A 145 -15.86 -19.12 5.58
N ARG A 146 -15.39 -20.02 6.45
CA ARG A 146 -16.16 -20.53 7.60
C ARG A 146 -16.25 -19.54 8.76
N SER A 147 -15.35 -18.57 8.86
CA SER A 147 -15.32 -17.64 9.97
C SER A 147 -16.23 -16.44 9.70
N HIS A 148 -16.93 -15.98 10.72
CA HIS A 148 -17.86 -14.87 10.64
C HIS A 148 -17.37 -13.70 11.51
N LEU A 149 -17.33 -12.52 10.93
CA LEU A 149 -17.06 -11.30 11.69
C LEU A 149 -18.30 -10.95 12.52
N GLU A 150 -18.18 -11.07 13.84
CA GLU A 150 -19.25 -10.72 14.77
C GLU A 150 -19.23 -9.22 15.10
N MET A 151 -18.04 -8.66 15.28
CA MET A 151 -17.89 -7.28 15.70
C MET A 151 -16.61 -6.65 15.10
N LEU A 152 -16.76 -5.45 14.56
CA LEU A 152 -15.67 -4.56 14.19
C LEU A 152 -15.80 -3.28 15.04
N ARG A 153 -14.78 -2.93 15.82
CA ARG A 153 -14.72 -1.69 16.58
C ARG A 153 -13.44 -0.95 16.31
N ALA A 154 -13.57 0.35 16.04
CA ALA A 154 -12.45 1.27 15.99
C ALA A 154 -12.48 2.13 17.28
N PHE A 155 -11.33 2.29 17.91
CA PHE A 155 -11.12 3.16 19.05
C PHE A 155 -10.21 4.30 18.65
N LEU A 156 -10.67 5.52 18.82
CA LEU A 156 -9.84 6.71 18.67
C LEU A 156 -9.04 6.90 19.97
N CYS A 157 -7.74 6.65 19.90
CA CYS A 157 -6.84 6.98 21.00
C CYS A 157 -6.39 8.43 20.84
N THR A 158 -7.06 9.36 21.53
CA THR A 158 -6.51 10.69 21.71
C THR A 158 -5.38 10.58 22.73
N THR A 159 -4.16 10.90 22.35
CA THR A 159 -3.05 11.11 23.29
C THR A 159 -3.39 12.34 24.13
N SER A 160 -4.12 12.15 25.23
CA SER A 160 -4.21 13.18 26.26
C SER A 160 -2.83 13.28 26.89
N GLU A 161 -2.13 14.38 26.62
CA GLU A 161 -0.99 14.80 27.44
C GLU A 161 -1.44 14.78 28.90
N THR A 162 -0.81 13.93 29.69
CA THR A 162 -1.00 13.99 31.16
C THR A 162 -0.54 15.37 31.62
N PRO A 163 -1.41 16.19 32.22
CA PRO A 163 -0.97 17.46 32.75
C PRO A 163 0.10 17.17 33.83
N ARG A 164 1.33 17.62 33.59
CA ARG A 164 2.34 17.65 34.65
C ARG A 164 1.81 18.55 35.76
N LEU A 165 1.35 17.94 36.83
CA LEU A 165 1.15 18.64 38.10
C LEU A 165 2.53 19.13 38.55
N GLY A 166 2.74 20.44 38.38
CA GLY A 166 3.91 21.11 38.92
C GLY A 166 3.89 21.03 40.44
N SER A 167 4.99 20.57 40.95
CA SER A 167 5.37 20.71 42.36
C SER A 167 5.88 22.11 42.61
#